data_f874d7fe6950e751c7a41b879d927b42
#
_entry.id   f874d7fe6950e751c7a41b879d927b42
#
_cell.length_a   1.000
_cell.length_b   1.000
_cell.length_c   1.000
_cell.angle_alpha   90.00
_cell.angle_beta   90.00
_cell.angle_gamma   90.00
#
_symmetry.space_group_name_H-M   'P 1'
#
loop_
_entity.id
_entity.type
_entity.pdbx_description
1 polymer ?
#
loop_
_entity_poly.entity_id
_entity_poly.type
_entity_poly.pdbx_seq_one_letter_code
_entity_poly.pdbx_strand_id
1 'polypeptide(L)'
;LWRAILQWLGGIGIIVMAITLMPIMNVGGMQLFKVSNSDTSEKILPKTKEISIRLIIIYLVLTFLCALFYKVFGMKYFDSLTHSMTTIATGGFSNYNESIGYFNSINIEITSMIFIILGSIPFIAYIKFLSGKKKIFFTDTQISSFIKIIFFSILFLFFYLTIFYKGFSEVSLRSITFNVISILTGTGYVTQNFDNWGSFPLIYFLALMFIGGCAGSTTCGIKIFRIQILYSFLKSQLKKIIYPRGIFIIKYDNNNVDEKFMASIISFIYLYIIIFFIIAALLSLTGLDFTTSISGAATSISNVGPGLGELIGPNGNFSQLPDFSKWVLSFGMILGRLELFAILVLFLPSFWQR
;
A
#
# COMPACT_ATOMS: atom_id res chain seq x y z
N LEU A 1 -15.56 14.91 -7.33
CA LEU A 1 -16.35 14.31 -6.24
C LEU A 1 -16.60 12.82 -6.46
N TRP A 2 -17.17 12.38 -7.59
CA TRP A 2 -17.49 10.97 -7.85
C TRP A 2 -16.30 10.02 -7.67
N ARG A 3 -15.16 10.33 -8.27
CA ARG A 3 -13.93 9.55 -8.12
C ARG A 3 -13.44 9.46 -6.66
N ALA A 4 -13.53 10.57 -5.90
CA ALA A 4 -13.15 10.60 -4.50
C ALA A 4 -14.07 9.72 -3.63
N ILE A 5 -15.38 9.75 -3.87
CA ILE A 5 -16.36 8.88 -3.20
C ILE A 5 -16.07 7.41 -3.50
N LEU A 6 -15.81 7.06 -4.77
CA LEU A 6 -15.49 5.67 -5.15
C LEU A 6 -14.23 5.15 -4.46
N GLN A 7 -13.15 5.96 -4.40
CA GLN A 7 -11.95 5.60 -3.65
C GLN A 7 -12.24 5.43 -2.16
N TRP A 8 -13.00 6.35 -1.59
CA TRP A 8 -13.33 6.35 -0.17
C TRP A 8 -14.16 5.13 0.23
N LEU A 9 -15.21 4.81 -0.54
CA LEU A 9 -16.01 3.59 -0.34
C LEU A 9 -15.17 2.32 -0.58
N GLY A 10 -14.27 2.34 -1.57
CA GLY A 10 -13.33 1.25 -1.81
C GLY A 10 -12.38 1.01 -0.63
N GLY A 11 -11.91 2.08 0.03
CA GLY A 11 -11.09 1.99 1.24
C GLY A 11 -11.82 1.29 2.38
N ILE A 12 -13.06 1.69 2.70
CA ILE A 12 -13.90 1.02 3.71
C ILE A 12 -14.14 -0.45 3.32
N GLY A 13 -14.52 -0.69 2.06
CA GLY A 13 -14.83 -2.03 1.57
C GLY A 13 -13.66 -3.00 1.76
N ILE A 14 -12.45 -2.58 1.42
CA ILE A 14 -11.25 -3.40 1.59
C ILE A 14 -10.94 -3.67 3.07
N ILE A 15 -11.05 -2.68 3.95
CA ILE A 15 -10.80 -2.88 5.39
C ILE A 15 -11.78 -3.91 5.96
N VAL A 16 -13.07 -3.74 5.66
CA VAL A 16 -14.11 -4.67 6.12
C VAL A 16 -13.88 -6.05 5.54
N MET A 17 -13.63 -6.17 4.23
CA MET A 17 -13.34 -7.42 3.55
C MET A 17 -12.11 -8.13 4.15
N ALA A 18 -11.01 -7.40 4.36
CA ALA A 18 -9.78 -7.95 4.89
C ALA A 18 -9.94 -8.52 6.31
N ILE A 19 -10.81 -7.94 7.11
CA ILE A 19 -10.99 -8.33 8.50
C ILE A 19 -12.07 -9.40 8.66
N THR A 20 -13.11 -9.39 7.80
CA THR A 20 -14.27 -10.29 7.94
C THR A 20 -14.21 -11.49 7.02
N LEU A 21 -13.91 -11.31 5.74
CA LEU A 21 -13.99 -12.36 4.72
C LEU A 21 -12.66 -13.10 4.48
N MET A 22 -11.55 -12.36 4.37
CA MET A 22 -10.26 -12.99 4.03
C MET A 22 -9.78 -14.05 5.04
N PRO A 23 -9.99 -13.89 6.38
CA PRO A 23 -9.65 -14.96 7.32
C PRO A 23 -10.46 -16.23 7.13
N ILE A 24 -11.68 -16.12 6.61
CA ILE A 24 -12.56 -17.28 6.33
C ILE A 24 -12.09 -18.02 5.09
N MET A 25 -11.66 -17.30 4.06
CA MET A 25 -11.23 -17.88 2.78
C MET A 25 -9.82 -18.49 2.81
N ASN A 26 -9.05 -18.30 3.88
CA ASN A 26 -7.68 -18.80 4.03
C ASN A 26 -6.71 -18.32 2.91
N VAL A 27 -6.98 -17.19 2.28
CA VAL A 27 -6.23 -16.66 1.14
C VAL A 27 -5.04 -15.83 1.61
N GLY A 28 -3.90 -16.01 0.96
CA GLY A 28 -2.76 -15.09 0.96
C GLY A 28 -2.12 -14.77 2.31
N GLY A 29 -2.23 -15.65 3.31
CA GLY A 29 -1.62 -15.43 4.62
C GLY A 29 -2.46 -14.59 5.59
N MET A 30 -3.72 -14.28 5.29
CA MET A 30 -4.61 -13.55 6.19
C MET A 30 -5.10 -14.39 7.37
N GLN A 31 -4.75 -15.67 7.40
CA GLN A 31 -5.02 -16.59 8.54
C GLN A 31 -4.40 -16.13 9.87
N LEU A 32 -3.32 -15.35 9.84
CA LEU A 32 -2.71 -14.77 11.04
C LEU A 32 -3.68 -13.89 11.84
N PHE A 33 -4.65 -13.28 11.20
CA PHE A 33 -5.67 -12.50 11.87
C PHE A 33 -6.68 -13.36 12.65
N LYS A 34 -6.81 -14.67 12.30
CA LYS A 34 -7.54 -15.66 13.12
C LYS A 34 -6.80 -16.00 14.42
N VAL A 35 -5.48 -16.15 14.36
CA VAL A 35 -4.66 -16.63 15.48
C VAL A 35 -4.57 -15.59 16.61
N SER A 36 -4.57 -14.30 16.28
CA SER A 36 -4.54 -13.25 17.32
C SER A 36 -5.88 -13.05 18.05
N ASN A 37 -6.95 -13.69 17.58
CA ASN A 37 -8.31 -13.61 18.15
C ASN A 37 -8.81 -14.98 18.67
N SER A 38 -7.91 -15.93 18.95
CA SER A 38 -8.25 -17.29 19.41
C SER A 38 -8.71 -17.34 20.86
N ASP A 39 -9.75 -16.58 21.19
CA ASP A 39 -10.63 -16.91 22.31
C ASP A 39 -11.95 -17.41 21.74
N THR A 40 -12.09 -18.74 21.79
CA THR A 40 -13.30 -19.55 21.68
C THR A 40 -14.27 -19.36 20.51
N SER A 41 -14.46 -20.46 19.82
CA SER A 41 -15.13 -20.76 18.55
C SER A 41 -16.65 -20.65 18.48
N GLU A 42 -17.36 -19.92 19.31
CA GLU A 42 -18.83 -20.01 19.32
C GLU A 42 -19.67 -18.73 19.07
N LYS A 43 -19.05 -17.55 18.87
CA LYS A 43 -19.83 -16.31 18.58
C LYS A 43 -19.20 -15.43 17.49
N ILE A 44 -18.94 -15.97 16.31
CA ILE A 44 -18.23 -15.24 15.26
C ILE A 44 -19.08 -14.14 14.61
N LEU A 45 -20.35 -14.37 14.31
CA LEU A 45 -21.20 -13.46 13.55
C LEU A 45 -21.59 -12.15 14.25
N PRO A 46 -22.05 -12.13 15.52
CA PRO A 46 -22.37 -10.85 16.20
C PRO A 46 -21.11 -10.01 16.47
N LYS A 47 -19.97 -10.63 16.72
CA LYS A 47 -18.68 -9.97 16.96
C LYS A 47 -18.14 -9.29 15.70
N THR A 48 -18.32 -9.90 14.51
CA THR A 48 -17.88 -9.32 13.23
C THR A 48 -18.64 -8.05 12.87
N LYS A 49 -19.96 -8.03 13.08
CA LYS A 49 -20.80 -6.83 12.86
C LYS A 49 -20.35 -5.66 13.74
N GLU A 50 -20.12 -5.91 15.02
CA GLU A 50 -19.67 -4.88 15.95
C GLU A 50 -18.29 -4.34 15.57
N ILE A 51 -17.34 -5.21 15.20
CA ILE A 51 -16.02 -4.81 14.73
C ILE A 51 -16.15 -3.95 13.46
N SER A 52 -16.96 -4.37 12.49
CA SER A 52 -17.15 -3.62 11.23
C SER A 52 -17.72 -2.21 11.49
N ILE A 53 -18.71 -2.07 12.38
CA ILE A 53 -19.27 -0.78 12.74
C ILE A 53 -18.20 0.13 13.37
N ARG A 54 -17.43 -0.39 14.32
CA ARG A 54 -16.33 0.37 14.95
C ARG A 54 -15.28 0.83 13.94
N LEU A 55 -14.93 -0.02 12.96
CA LEU A 55 -14.01 0.32 11.89
C LEU A 55 -14.54 1.46 11.03
N ILE A 56 -15.81 1.41 10.64
CA ILE A 56 -16.48 2.46 9.87
C ILE A 56 -16.46 3.78 10.64
N ILE A 57 -16.79 3.76 11.93
CA ILE A 57 -16.76 4.96 12.76
C ILE A 57 -15.36 5.57 12.83
N ILE A 58 -14.32 4.76 13.06
CA ILE A 58 -12.94 5.24 13.09
C ILE A 58 -12.56 5.86 11.74
N TYR A 59 -12.92 5.22 10.64
CA TYR A 59 -12.64 5.72 9.30
C TYR A 59 -13.34 7.06 9.02
N LEU A 60 -14.60 7.20 9.42
CA LEU A 60 -15.37 8.45 9.32
C LEU A 60 -14.74 9.57 10.16
N VAL A 61 -14.35 9.27 11.41
CA VAL A 61 -13.70 10.25 12.29
C VAL A 61 -12.38 10.72 11.70
N LEU A 62 -11.53 9.81 11.22
CA LEU A 62 -10.27 10.17 10.57
C LEU A 62 -10.50 11.03 9.31
N THR A 63 -11.51 10.70 8.49
CA THR A 63 -11.83 11.49 7.29
C THR A 63 -12.30 12.89 7.67
N PHE A 64 -13.17 13.00 8.68
CA PHE A 64 -13.67 14.29 9.17
C PHE A 64 -12.54 15.16 9.71
N LEU A 65 -11.67 14.60 10.57
CA LEU A 65 -10.50 15.31 11.09
C LEU A 65 -9.59 15.78 9.97
N CYS A 66 -9.29 14.92 8.99
CA CYS A 66 -8.48 15.26 7.83
C CYS A 66 -9.09 16.45 7.05
N ALA A 67 -10.41 16.40 6.77
CA ALA A 67 -11.11 17.50 6.10
C ALA A 67 -11.04 18.80 6.88
N LEU A 68 -11.21 18.72 8.20
CA LEU A 68 -11.13 19.88 9.09
C LEU A 68 -9.74 20.53 9.03
N PHE A 69 -8.67 19.74 9.17
CA PHE A 69 -7.30 20.26 9.07
C PHE A 69 -7.00 20.86 7.69
N TYR A 70 -7.39 20.20 6.60
CA TYR A 70 -7.24 20.75 5.25
C TYR A 70 -7.96 22.08 5.10
N LYS A 71 -9.17 22.20 5.66
CA LYS A 71 -9.93 23.47 5.64
C LYS A 71 -9.25 24.57 6.45
N VAL A 72 -8.77 24.26 7.65
CA VAL A 72 -8.07 25.20 8.53
C VAL A 72 -6.79 25.72 7.86
N PHE A 73 -6.07 24.88 7.11
CA PHE A 73 -4.85 25.25 6.43
C PHE A 73 -5.06 25.85 5.04
N GLY A 74 -6.30 26.21 4.68
CA GLY A 74 -6.60 27.07 3.54
C GLY A 74 -7.17 26.39 2.29
N MET A 75 -7.45 25.07 2.32
CA MET A 75 -8.20 24.46 1.22
C MET A 75 -9.64 24.97 1.15
N LYS A 76 -10.19 25.07 -0.07
CA LYS A 76 -11.63 25.30 -0.27
C LYS A 76 -12.44 24.12 0.29
N TYR A 77 -13.72 24.34 0.66
CA TYR A 77 -14.57 23.27 1.22
C TYR A 77 -14.64 22.03 0.33
N PHE A 78 -14.82 22.21 -0.96
CA PHE A 78 -14.90 21.12 -1.92
C PHE A 78 -13.58 20.33 -1.98
N ASP A 79 -12.45 21.03 -2.03
CA ASP A 79 -11.13 20.41 -2.09
C ASP A 79 -10.78 19.71 -0.79
N SER A 80 -11.10 20.29 0.37
CA SER A 80 -10.83 19.67 1.66
C SER A 80 -11.62 18.36 1.83
N LEU A 81 -12.89 18.33 1.37
CA LEU A 81 -13.72 17.13 1.42
C LEU A 81 -13.21 16.04 0.48
N THR A 82 -12.95 16.39 -0.78
CA THR A 82 -12.51 15.41 -1.79
C THR A 82 -11.13 14.85 -1.47
N HIS A 83 -10.16 15.71 -1.10
CA HIS A 83 -8.82 15.24 -0.74
C HIS A 83 -8.78 14.47 0.58
N SER A 84 -9.61 14.81 1.59
CA SER A 84 -9.67 14.00 2.82
C SER A 84 -10.14 12.58 2.56
N MET A 85 -11.16 12.41 1.72
CA MET A 85 -11.64 11.08 1.29
C MET A 85 -10.53 10.27 0.63
N THR A 86 -9.80 10.87 -0.30
CA THR A 86 -8.74 10.18 -1.05
C THR A 86 -7.44 10.00 -0.25
N THR A 87 -7.18 10.85 0.74
CA THR A 87 -6.05 10.73 1.68
C THR A 87 -6.23 9.54 2.62
N ILE A 88 -7.39 9.43 3.29
CA ILE A 88 -7.64 8.35 4.25
C ILE A 88 -7.80 6.99 3.54
N ALA A 89 -8.36 7.00 2.32
CA ALA A 89 -8.43 5.81 1.48
C ALA A 89 -7.05 5.41 0.91
N THR A 90 -6.00 6.23 1.13
CA THR A 90 -4.69 6.09 0.47
C THR A 90 -4.81 5.87 -1.04
N GLY A 91 -5.68 6.68 -1.68
CA GLY A 91 -6.04 6.52 -3.09
C GLY A 91 -5.46 7.58 -4.01
N GLY A 92 -5.15 8.79 -3.50
CA GLY A 92 -4.37 9.81 -4.20
C GLY A 92 -5.06 10.57 -5.33
N PHE A 93 -6.36 10.42 -5.55
CA PHE A 93 -7.04 11.25 -6.52
C PHE A 93 -7.08 12.72 -6.09
N SER A 94 -6.65 13.60 -6.98
CA SER A 94 -6.70 15.05 -6.82
C SER A 94 -7.64 15.69 -7.84
N ASN A 95 -8.12 16.89 -7.51
CA ASN A 95 -8.86 17.76 -8.42
C ASN A 95 -7.92 18.51 -9.38
N TYR A 96 -6.60 18.47 -9.13
CA TYR A 96 -5.57 19.21 -9.86
C TYR A 96 -4.52 18.28 -10.43
N ASN A 97 -3.98 18.60 -11.60
CA ASN A 97 -2.93 17.78 -12.26
C ASN A 97 -1.63 17.76 -11.43
N GLU A 98 -1.30 18.84 -10.76
CA GLU A 98 -0.12 18.94 -9.88
C GLU A 98 -0.34 18.27 -8.51
N SER A 99 -1.45 17.57 -8.33
CA SER A 99 -1.80 16.86 -7.10
C SER A 99 -1.80 17.77 -5.86
N ILE A 100 -1.19 17.34 -4.75
CA ILE A 100 -1.04 18.18 -3.54
C ILE A 100 -0.06 19.34 -3.76
N GLY A 101 0.87 19.23 -4.71
CA GLY A 101 1.79 20.30 -5.08
C GLY A 101 1.10 21.60 -5.49
N TYR A 102 -0.12 21.52 -6.06
CA TYR A 102 -0.94 22.68 -6.43
C TYR A 102 -1.14 23.69 -5.28
N PHE A 103 -1.30 23.18 -4.06
CA PHE A 103 -1.58 24.06 -2.91
C PHE A 103 -0.35 24.80 -2.39
N ASN A 104 0.84 24.36 -2.73
CA ASN A 104 2.13 24.93 -2.32
C ASN A 104 2.16 25.37 -0.84
N SER A 105 1.62 24.54 0.04
CA SER A 105 1.46 24.82 1.48
C SER A 105 2.09 23.74 2.32
N ILE A 106 3.06 24.11 3.16
CA ILE A 106 3.75 23.20 4.08
C ILE A 106 2.76 22.49 5.01
N ASN A 107 1.77 23.24 5.53
CA ASN A 107 0.80 22.71 6.47
C ASN A 107 -0.11 21.65 5.82
N ILE A 108 -0.50 21.85 4.56
CA ILE A 108 -1.30 20.90 3.80
C ILE A 108 -0.50 19.62 3.53
N GLU A 109 0.77 19.76 3.13
CA GLU A 109 1.64 18.60 2.88
C GLU A 109 1.89 17.79 4.16
N ILE A 110 2.20 18.44 5.30
CA ILE A 110 2.39 17.76 6.58
C ILE A 110 1.10 17.06 7.01
N THR A 111 -0.03 17.73 6.87
CA THR A 111 -1.35 17.12 7.17
C THR A 111 -1.57 15.87 6.32
N SER A 112 -1.31 15.96 5.00
CA SER A 112 -1.42 14.82 4.10
C SER A 112 -0.55 13.66 4.55
N MET A 113 0.73 13.90 4.85
CA MET A 113 1.67 12.88 5.32
C MET A 113 1.18 12.18 6.58
N ILE A 114 0.73 12.94 7.57
CA ILE A 114 0.21 12.39 8.84
C ILE A 114 -1.00 11.50 8.57
N PHE A 115 -1.99 11.98 7.82
CA PHE A 115 -3.22 11.23 7.58
C PHE A 115 -3.02 10.04 6.61
N ILE A 116 -2.07 10.11 5.67
CA ILE A 116 -1.64 8.95 4.87
C ILE A 116 -1.06 7.87 5.78
N ILE A 117 -0.15 8.22 6.69
CA ILE A 117 0.41 7.26 7.65
C ILE A 117 -0.69 6.66 8.54
N LEU A 118 -1.61 7.48 9.06
CA LEU A 118 -2.73 7.00 9.86
C LEU A 118 -3.64 6.03 9.08
N GLY A 119 -3.93 6.30 7.80
CA GLY A 119 -4.66 5.37 6.92
C GLY A 119 -3.89 4.07 6.62
N SER A 120 -2.55 4.10 6.71
CA SER A 120 -1.66 2.97 6.42
C SER A 120 -1.41 2.04 7.61
N ILE A 121 -1.83 2.42 8.81
CA ILE A 121 -1.78 1.62 10.04
C ILE A 121 -2.97 0.64 10.09
N PRO A 122 -2.81 -0.57 10.68
CA PRO A 122 -3.89 -1.52 10.80
C PRO A 122 -5.08 -0.94 11.57
N PHE A 123 -6.27 -0.94 10.99
CA PHE A 123 -7.46 -0.37 11.66
C PHE A 123 -7.85 -1.12 12.95
N ILE A 124 -7.48 -2.39 13.08
CA ILE A 124 -7.62 -3.15 14.34
C ILE A 124 -6.78 -2.52 15.48
N ALA A 125 -5.65 -1.89 15.17
CA ALA A 125 -4.83 -1.24 16.20
C ALA A 125 -5.59 -0.08 16.87
N TYR A 126 -6.41 0.68 16.12
CA TYR A 126 -7.26 1.72 16.68
C TYR A 126 -8.32 1.16 17.63
N ILE A 127 -8.96 0.03 17.26
CA ILE A 127 -9.94 -0.64 18.14
C ILE A 127 -9.27 -1.07 19.44
N LYS A 128 -8.09 -1.71 19.35
CA LYS A 128 -7.31 -2.13 20.53
C LYS A 128 -6.90 -0.94 21.40
N PHE A 129 -6.53 0.18 20.77
CA PHE A 129 -6.20 1.43 21.47
C PHE A 129 -7.41 1.98 22.25
N LEU A 130 -8.58 2.08 21.62
CA LEU A 130 -9.82 2.53 22.24
C LEU A 130 -10.29 1.57 23.34
N SER A 131 -9.94 0.28 23.26
CA SER A 131 -10.22 -0.73 24.28
C SER A 131 -9.19 -0.74 25.44
N GLY A 132 -8.36 0.31 25.56
CA GLY A 132 -7.43 0.50 26.68
C GLY A 132 -6.00 -0.01 26.46
N LYS A 133 -5.68 -0.67 25.34
CA LYS A 133 -4.30 -1.13 25.01
C LYS A 133 -3.48 0.01 24.39
N LYS A 134 -3.20 1.06 25.17
CA LYS A 134 -2.54 2.30 24.68
C LYS A 134 -1.18 2.10 24.02
N LYS A 135 -0.41 1.06 24.38
CA LYS A 135 0.93 0.78 23.83
C LYS A 135 0.92 0.08 22.48
N ILE A 136 -0.25 -0.27 21.91
CA ILE A 136 -0.36 -1.08 20.68
C ILE A 136 0.41 -0.50 19.50
N PHE A 137 0.41 0.81 19.32
CA PHE A 137 1.12 1.49 18.23
C PHE A 137 2.65 1.33 18.30
N PHE A 138 3.20 1.07 19.50
CA PHE A 138 4.64 0.86 19.71
C PHE A 138 5.01 -0.63 19.79
N THR A 139 4.07 -1.49 20.14
CA THR A 139 4.34 -2.92 20.33
C THR A 139 4.02 -3.76 19.09
N ASP A 140 3.21 -3.25 18.17
CA ASP A 140 2.88 -3.95 16.92
C ASP A 140 4.10 -4.00 15.98
N THR A 141 4.48 -5.22 15.58
CA THR A 141 5.68 -5.46 14.76
C THR A 141 5.56 -4.88 13.36
N GLN A 142 4.34 -4.87 12.77
CA GLN A 142 4.11 -4.31 11.44
C GLN A 142 4.25 -2.79 11.46
N ILE A 143 3.63 -2.10 12.44
CA ILE A 143 3.70 -0.65 12.57
C ILE A 143 5.15 -0.20 12.77
N SER A 144 5.88 -0.88 13.67
CA SER A 144 7.29 -0.60 13.93
C SER A 144 8.15 -0.76 12.66
N SER A 145 7.96 -1.84 11.89
CA SER A 145 8.70 -2.07 10.65
C SER A 145 8.31 -1.09 9.56
N PHE A 146 7.02 -0.75 9.43
CA PHE A 146 6.54 0.25 8.49
C PHE A 146 7.20 1.61 8.70
N ILE A 147 7.19 2.11 9.94
CA ILE A 147 7.82 3.39 10.27
C ILE A 147 9.34 3.34 10.04
N LYS A 148 10.00 2.23 10.38
CA LYS A 148 11.44 2.05 10.10
C LYS A 148 11.73 2.08 8.59
N ILE A 149 10.94 1.40 7.76
CA ILE A 149 11.13 1.42 6.29
C ILE A 149 10.98 2.83 5.78
N ILE A 150 9.95 3.59 6.18
CA ILE A 150 9.77 4.99 5.80
C ILE A 150 11.01 5.81 6.21
N PHE A 151 11.40 5.72 7.47
CA PHE A 151 12.51 6.50 8.01
C PHE A 151 13.82 6.22 7.27
N PHE A 152 14.18 4.95 7.09
CA PHE A 152 15.40 4.58 6.38
C PHE A 152 15.34 4.94 4.90
N SER A 153 14.17 4.87 4.26
CA SER A 153 14.00 5.28 2.86
C SER A 153 14.20 6.78 2.68
N ILE A 154 13.66 7.60 3.57
CA ILE A 154 13.86 9.05 3.56
C ILE A 154 15.34 9.39 3.78
N LEU A 155 15.95 8.80 4.82
CA LEU A 155 17.34 9.03 5.17
C LEU A 155 18.27 8.64 4.01
N PHE A 156 18.01 7.50 3.38
CA PHE A 156 18.83 7.00 2.28
C PHE A 156 18.74 7.89 1.04
N LEU A 157 17.53 8.31 0.61
CA LEU A 157 17.36 9.24 -0.50
C LEU A 157 17.93 10.62 -0.18
N PHE A 158 17.76 11.10 1.04
CA PHE A 158 18.33 12.38 1.47
C PHE A 158 19.85 12.37 1.32
N PHE A 159 20.55 11.37 1.87
CA PHE A 159 22.00 11.27 1.76
C PHE A 159 22.45 11.08 0.30
N TYR A 160 21.75 10.26 -0.48
CA TYR A 160 22.08 10.06 -1.89
C TYR A 160 22.00 11.39 -2.65
N LEU A 161 20.89 12.12 -2.54
CA LEU A 161 20.70 13.39 -3.24
C LEU A 161 21.68 14.48 -2.77
N THR A 162 22.01 14.51 -1.47
CA THR A 162 22.98 15.48 -0.93
C THR A 162 24.38 15.23 -1.47
N ILE A 163 24.79 13.96 -1.63
CA ILE A 163 26.16 13.61 -2.03
C ILE A 163 26.33 13.65 -3.56
N PHE A 164 25.37 13.12 -4.30
CA PHE A 164 25.52 12.84 -5.73
C PHE A 164 24.73 13.78 -6.65
N TYR A 165 23.69 14.44 -6.15
CA TYR A 165 22.85 15.29 -6.99
C TYR A 165 23.24 16.78 -6.85
N LYS A 166 23.81 17.35 -7.92
CA LYS A 166 24.31 18.75 -7.93
C LYS A 166 23.20 19.80 -7.80
N GLY A 167 21.94 19.46 -8.07
CA GLY A 167 20.75 20.30 -7.97
C GLY A 167 20.02 20.22 -6.62
N PHE A 168 20.69 19.77 -5.56
CA PHE A 168 20.06 19.54 -4.24
C PHE A 168 19.38 20.78 -3.64
N SER A 169 19.80 22.00 -4.01
CA SER A 169 19.14 23.23 -3.59
C SER A 169 17.66 23.32 -3.99
N GLU A 170 17.26 22.62 -5.04
CA GLU A 170 15.88 22.58 -5.54
C GLU A 170 15.04 21.47 -4.89
N VAL A 171 15.68 20.45 -4.28
CA VAL A 171 15.02 19.30 -3.66
C VAL A 171 15.04 19.45 -2.14
N SER A 172 13.91 19.76 -1.55
CA SER A 172 13.80 19.89 -0.10
C SER A 172 13.62 18.53 0.59
N LEU A 173 14.10 18.40 1.83
CA LEU A 173 13.82 17.24 2.69
C LEU A 173 12.31 16.95 2.78
N ARG A 174 11.49 17.99 2.73
CA ARG A 174 10.03 17.92 2.74
C ARG A 174 9.52 17.17 1.52
N SER A 175 9.98 17.51 0.31
CA SER A 175 9.57 16.84 -0.94
C SER A 175 9.97 15.37 -0.94
N ILE A 176 11.19 15.06 -0.47
CA ILE A 176 11.65 13.66 -0.33
C ILE A 176 10.72 12.91 0.60
N THR A 177 10.48 13.44 1.80
CA THR A 177 9.62 12.80 2.81
C THR A 177 8.21 12.57 2.28
N PHE A 178 7.61 13.57 1.64
CA PHE A 178 6.27 13.47 1.08
C PHE A 178 6.17 12.39 0.02
N ASN A 179 7.02 12.44 -1.00
CA ASN A 179 6.95 11.50 -2.12
C ASN A 179 7.29 10.07 -1.68
N VAL A 180 8.26 9.87 -0.76
CA VAL A 180 8.54 8.54 -0.19
C VAL A 180 7.32 7.98 0.54
N ILE A 181 6.69 8.74 1.43
CA ILE A 181 5.48 8.29 2.15
C ILE A 181 4.37 7.98 1.16
N SER A 182 4.12 8.86 0.20
CA SER A 182 3.05 8.73 -0.78
C SER A 182 3.21 7.48 -1.65
N ILE A 183 4.39 7.25 -2.20
CA ILE A 183 4.66 6.11 -3.10
C ILE A 183 4.68 4.79 -2.33
N LEU A 184 5.37 4.73 -1.19
CA LEU A 184 5.48 3.52 -0.37
C LEU A 184 4.11 3.06 0.16
N THR A 185 3.23 3.99 0.50
CA THR A 185 1.87 3.65 0.96
C THR A 185 0.91 3.29 -0.16
N GLY A 186 1.31 3.54 -1.42
CA GLY A 186 0.43 3.40 -2.57
C GLY A 186 -0.62 4.51 -2.66
N THR A 187 -0.41 5.65 -1.99
CA THR A 187 -1.33 6.79 -2.07
C THR A 187 -1.23 7.48 -3.43
N GLY A 188 0.00 7.75 -3.90
CA GLY A 188 0.25 8.31 -5.23
C GLY A 188 0.04 9.81 -5.36
N TYR A 189 -0.08 10.57 -4.26
CA TYR A 189 0.03 12.02 -4.30
C TYR A 189 1.46 12.47 -4.62
N VAL A 190 1.58 13.59 -5.32
CA VAL A 190 2.86 14.17 -5.71
C VAL A 190 2.93 15.63 -5.26
N THR A 191 4.11 16.06 -4.82
CA THR A 191 4.40 17.49 -4.52
C THR A 191 5.46 18.06 -5.42
N GLN A 192 6.33 17.21 -5.97
CA GLN A 192 7.41 17.60 -6.86
C GLN A 192 7.72 16.47 -7.84
N ASN A 193 8.14 16.82 -9.05
CA ASN A 193 8.52 15.83 -10.05
C ASN A 193 9.85 15.15 -9.69
N PHE A 194 9.78 13.94 -9.17
CA PHE A 194 10.94 13.15 -8.78
C PHE A 194 11.63 12.44 -9.97
N ASP A 195 11.06 12.47 -11.18
CA ASP A 195 11.74 11.97 -12.38
C ASP A 195 13.02 12.78 -12.69
N ASN A 196 13.05 14.04 -12.27
CA ASN A 196 14.22 14.91 -12.45
C ASN A 196 15.31 14.69 -11.40
N TRP A 197 15.13 13.81 -10.41
CA TRP A 197 16.13 13.58 -9.35
C TRP A 197 17.26 12.63 -9.77
N GLY A 198 17.26 12.16 -11.01
CA GLY A 198 18.26 11.27 -11.59
C GLY A 198 17.81 9.81 -11.70
N SER A 199 18.64 8.99 -12.35
CA SER A 199 18.27 7.59 -12.68
C SER A 199 18.13 6.69 -11.44
N PHE A 200 18.96 6.90 -10.41
CA PHE A 200 18.90 6.07 -9.20
C PHE A 200 17.59 6.25 -8.41
N PRO A 201 17.11 7.48 -8.11
CA PRO A 201 15.80 7.69 -7.50
C PRO A 201 14.65 7.03 -8.27
N LEU A 202 14.69 7.00 -9.60
CA LEU A 202 13.68 6.32 -10.41
C LEU A 202 13.59 4.82 -10.08
N ILE A 203 14.75 4.14 -10.07
CA ILE A 203 14.82 2.70 -9.71
C ILE A 203 14.37 2.50 -8.25
N TYR A 204 14.75 3.41 -7.38
CA TYR A 204 14.39 3.35 -5.97
C TYR A 204 12.89 3.52 -5.74
N PHE A 205 12.26 4.50 -6.40
CA PHE A 205 10.81 4.68 -6.35
C PHE A 205 10.07 3.50 -6.98
N LEU A 206 10.58 2.93 -8.09
CA LEU A 206 10.05 1.70 -8.66
C LEU A 206 10.04 0.56 -7.62
N ALA A 207 11.13 0.38 -6.87
CA ALA A 207 11.20 -0.62 -5.80
C ALA A 207 10.22 -0.31 -4.66
N LEU A 208 10.07 0.97 -4.27
CA LEU A 208 9.11 1.39 -3.25
C LEU A 208 7.66 1.14 -3.65
N MET A 209 7.31 1.23 -4.94
CA MET A 209 5.95 0.94 -5.44
C MET A 209 5.48 -0.48 -5.08
N PHE A 210 6.39 -1.45 -4.99
CA PHE A 210 6.03 -2.84 -4.63
C PHE A 210 5.75 -3.00 -3.13
N ILE A 211 6.31 -2.13 -2.30
CA ILE A 211 6.13 -2.20 -0.84
C ILE A 211 4.81 -1.51 -0.49
N GLY A 212 3.92 -2.23 0.18
CA GLY A 212 2.67 -1.67 0.70
C GLY A 212 2.77 -1.34 2.19
N GLY A 213 1.69 -0.81 2.75
CA GLY A 213 1.59 -0.59 4.21
C GLY A 213 1.24 -1.84 5.00
N CYS A 214 0.69 -1.62 6.19
CA CYS A 214 0.31 -2.71 7.08
C CYS A 214 -0.92 -3.48 6.59
N ALA A 215 -1.03 -4.74 6.95
CA ALA A 215 -2.24 -5.52 6.70
C ALA A 215 -3.42 -5.00 7.53
N GLY A 216 -4.63 -5.00 6.94
CA GLY A 216 -5.81 -4.42 7.59
C GLY A 216 -5.81 -2.88 7.61
N SER A 217 -5.06 -2.24 6.71
CA SER A 217 -5.10 -0.81 6.38
C SER A 217 -5.70 -0.59 4.99
N THR A 218 -5.83 0.67 4.57
CA THR A 218 -6.33 1.05 3.24
C THR A 218 -5.32 0.84 2.12
N THR A 219 -4.03 0.68 2.43
CA THR A 219 -2.93 0.57 1.46
C THR A 219 -3.01 -0.68 0.58
N CYS A 220 -2.37 -0.62 -0.59
CA CYS A 220 -2.19 -1.73 -1.52
C CYS A 220 -0.75 -2.27 -1.50
N GLY A 221 -0.32 -2.98 -2.54
CA GLY A 221 1.01 -3.55 -2.67
C GLY A 221 1.28 -4.76 -1.77
N ILE A 222 2.54 -5.17 -1.72
CA ILE A 222 2.99 -6.29 -0.88
C ILE A 222 3.02 -5.84 0.58
N LYS A 223 2.12 -6.38 1.39
CA LYS A 223 1.98 -5.99 2.79
C LYS A 223 3.23 -6.29 3.61
N ILE A 224 3.53 -5.41 4.56
CA ILE A 224 4.72 -5.48 5.44
C ILE A 224 4.88 -6.85 6.11
N PHE A 225 3.80 -7.46 6.59
CA PHE A 225 3.90 -8.77 7.25
C PHE A 225 4.47 -9.86 6.34
N ARG A 226 4.14 -9.84 5.03
CA ARG A 226 4.68 -10.80 4.06
C ARG A 226 6.19 -10.63 3.92
N ILE A 227 6.67 -9.39 3.87
CA ILE A 227 8.11 -9.06 3.80
C ILE A 227 8.83 -9.53 5.06
N GLN A 228 8.25 -9.29 6.25
CA GLN A 228 8.80 -9.73 7.52
C GLN A 228 8.94 -11.26 7.61
N ILE A 229 7.89 -11.97 7.20
CA ILE A 229 7.89 -13.44 7.23
C ILE A 229 8.89 -14.02 6.24
N LEU A 230 8.95 -13.46 5.00
CA LEU A 230 9.96 -13.87 4.02
C LEU A 230 11.38 -13.62 4.51
N TYR A 231 11.64 -12.48 5.13
CA TYR A 231 12.95 -12.21 5.71
C TYR A 231 13.30 -13.23 6.79
N SER A 232 12.35 -13.57 7.68
CA SER A 232 12.53 -14.60 8.70
C SER A 232 12.76 -15.98 8.10
N PHE A 233 12.07 -16.30 7.00
CA PHE A 233 12.25 -17.54 6.24
C PHE A 233 13.62 -17.62 5.61
N LEU A 234 14.05 -16.58 4.88
CA LEU A 234 15.40 -16.52 4.28
C LEU A 234 16.50 -16.71 5.33
N LYS A 235 16.37 -16.01 6.46
CA LYS A 235 17.31 -16.17 7.60
C LYS A 235 17.34 -17.62 8.13
N SER A 236 16.19 -18.27 8.20
CA SER A 236 16.09 -19.68 8.60
C SER A 236 16.76 -20.59 7.59
N GLN A 237 16.57 -20.38 6.28
CA GLN A 237 17.20 -21.19 5.24
C GLN A 237 18.73 -21.04 5.23
N LEU A 238 19.24 -19.81 5.36
CA LEU A 238 20.69 -19.58 5.48
C LEU A 238 21.28 -20.28 6.69
N LYS A 239 20.59 -20.28 7.85
CA LYS A 239 21.02 -21.02 9.03
C LYS A 239 21.02 -22.54 8.83
N LYS A 240 20.05 -23.08 8.06
CA LYS A 240 20.00 -24.52 7.72
C LYS A 240 21.19 -24.95 6.86
N ILE A 241 21.70 -24.08 5.99
CA ILE A 241 22.91 -24.36 5.21
C ILE A 241 24.13 -24.48 6.13
N ILE A 242 24.24 -23.60 7.14
CA ILE A 242 25.36 -23.63 8.10
C ILE A 242 25.23 -24.81 9.07
N TYR A 243 24.00 -25.07 9.53
CA TYR A 243 23.68 -26.13 10.50
C TYR A 243 22.62 -27.08 9.94
N PRO A 244 22.99 -28.07 9.09
CA PRO A 244 22.02 -28.92 8.36
C PRO A 244 21.09 -29.73 9.28
N ARG A 245 21.55 -30.08 10.47
CA ARG A 245 20.76 -30.82 11.48
C ARG A 245 20.01 -29.92 12.46
N GLY A 246 20.11 -28.59 12.30
CA GLY A 246 19.45 -27.62 13.17
C GLY A 246 17.96 -27.48 12.85
N ILE A 247 17.12 -27.37 13.88
CA ILE A 247 15.69 -27.08 13.75
C ILE A 247 15.51 -25.57 13.94
N PHE A 248 15.10 -24.87 12.89
CA PHE A 248 14.86 -23.43 12.90
C PHE A 248 13.38 -23.14 12.68
N ILE A 249 12.70 -22.75 13.75
CA ILE A 249 11.28 -22.41 13.72
C ILE A 249 11.14 -20.95 13.26
N ILE A 250 10.32 -20.74 12.23
CA ILE A 250 9.98 -19.39 11.76
C ILE A 250 8.93 -18.83 12.70
N LYS A 251 9.20 -17.64 13.26
CA LYS A 251 8.27 -16.96 14.17
C LYS A 251 7.85 -15.63 13.58
N TYR A 252 6.59 -15.30 13.77
CA TYR A 252 6.00 -14.00 13.49
C TYR A 252 5.13 -13.58 14.69
N ASP A 253 5.41 -12.41 15.27
CA ASP A 253 4.70 -11.88 16.44
C ASP A 253 4.56 -12.91 17.59
N ASN A 254 5.70 -13.58 17.91
CA ASN A 254 5.82 -14.67 18.88
C ASN A 254 5.09 -15.99 18.56
N ASN A 255 4.36 -16.07 17.44
CA ASN A 255 3.68 -17.28 16.99
C ASN A 255 4.51 -18.04 15.96
N ASN A 256 4.44 -19.37 15.99
CA ASN A 256 5.07 -20.21 14.99
C ASN A 256 4.31 -20.09 13.65
N VAL A 257 5.06 -20.01 12.57
CA VAL A 257 4.52 -19.94 11.21
C VAL A 257 4.53 -21.33 10.61
N ASP A 258 3.33 -21.82 10.22
CA ASP A 258 3.18 -23.12 9.58
C ASP A 258 3.75 -23.14 8.16
N GLU A 259 4.22 -24.31 7.71
CA GLU A 259 4.72 -24.51 6.35
C GLU A 259 3.68 -24.20 5.27
N LYS A 260 2.41 -24.54 5.50
CA LYS A 260 1.31 -24.23 4.57
C LYS A 260 1.14 -22.72 4.40
N PHE A 261 1.26 -22.00 5.50
CA PHE A 261 1.19 -20.53 5.49
C PHE A 261 2.36 -19.92 4.74
N MET A 262 3.58 -20.44 4.96
CA MET A 262 4.76 -20.00 4.23
C MET A 262 4.63 -20.25 2.73
N ALA A 263 4.17 -21.45 2.34
CA ALA A 263 3.92 -21.78 0.94
C ALA A 263 2.94 -20.78 0.28
N SER A 264 1.88 -20.38 0.99
CA SER A 264 0.92 -19.39 0.50
C SER A 264 1.54 -18.02 0.24
N ILE A 265 2.46 -17.55 1.11
CA ILE A 265 3.16 -16.28 0.93
C ILE A 265 4.12 -16.35 -0.26
N ILE A 266 4.90 -17.42 -0.36
CA ILE A 266 5.87 -17.60 -1.47
C ILE A 266 5.09 -17.67 -2.80
N SER A 267 4.01 -18.44 -2.86
CA SER A 267 3.16 -18.54 -4.05
C SER A 267 2.55 -17.20 -4.43
N PHE A 268 2.12 -16.39 -3.46
CA PHE A 268 1.60 -15.05 -3.71
C PHE A 268 2.67 -14.16 -4.38
N ILE A 269 3.88 -14.14 -3.84
CA ILE A 269 4.94 -13.28 -4.40
C ILE A 269 5.39 -13.77 -5.76
N TYR A 270 5.51 -15.07 -5.95
CA TYR A 270 5.82 -15.66 -7.25
C TYR A 270 4.79 -15.25 -8.32
N LEU A 271 3.51 -15.40 -7.99
CA LEU A 271 2.42 -15.01 -8.87
C LEU A 271 2.38 -13.51 -9.15
N TYR A 272 2.64 -12.70 -8.12
CA TYR A 272 2.71 -11.24 -8.23
C TYR A 272 3.79 -10.80 -9.23
N ILE A 273 4.97 -11.41 -9.16
CA ILE A 273 6.09 -11.13 -10.07
C ILE A 273 5.74 -11.57 -11.51
N ILE A 274 5.14 -12.75 -11.69
CA ILE A 274 4.72 -13.22 -13.01
C ILE A 274 3.73 -12.26 -13.64
N ILE A 275 2.67 -11.88 -12.91
CA ILE A 275 1.64 -10.97 -13.42
C ILE A 275 2.23 -9.60 -13.74
N PHE A 276 3.13 -9.09 -12.89
CA PHE A 276 3.86 -7.86 -13.17
C PHE A 276 4.57 -7.92 -14.53
N PHE A 277 5.33 -8.99 -14.82
CA PHE A 277 6.01 -9.13 -16.09
C PHE A 277 5.05 -9.32 -17.27
N ILE A 278 3.93 -10.03 -17.08
CA ILE A 278 2.90 -10.16 -18.12
C ILE A 278 2.31 -8.80 -18.48
N ILE A 279 1.94 -7.99 -17.47
CA ILE A 279 1.40 -6.64 -17.68
C ILE A 279 2.44 -5.77 -18.39
N ALA A 280 3.70 -5.78 -17.94
CA ALA A 280 4.78 -5.01 -18.56
C ALA A 280 5.00 -5.40 -20.03
N ALA A 281 4.98 -6.69 -20.33
CA ALA A 281 5.10 -7.19 -21.72
C ALA A 281 3.91 -6.75 -22.60
N LEU A 282 2.67 -6.84 -22.09
CA LEU A 282 1.47 -6.40 -22.81
C LEU A 282 1.49 -4.88 -23.08
N LEU A 283 1.99 -4.07 -22.14
CA LEU A 283 2.16 -2.64 -22.34
C LEU A 283 3.24 -2.35 -23.40
N SER A 284 4.36 -3.05 -23.34
CA SER A 284 5.43 -2.90 -24.33
C SER A 284 4.98 -3.27 -25.74
N LEU A 285 4.08 -4.24 -25.92
CA LEU A 285 3.49 -4.61 -27.23
C LEU A 285 2.70 -3.46 -27.87
N THR A 286 2.24 -2.48 -27.10
CA THR A 286 1.54 -1.29 -27.64
C THR A 286 2.48 -0.18 -28.10
N GLY A 287 3.79 -0.41 -28.11
CA GLY A 287 4.80 0.56 -28.53
C GLY A 287 5.21 1.56 -27.45
N LEU A 288 4.84 1.33 -26.20
CA LEU A 288 5.30 2.16 -25.09
C LEU A 288 6.78 1.87 -24.78
N ASP A 289 7.49 2.91 -24.35
CA ASP A 289 8.89 2.81 -23.92
C ASP A 289 9.06 1.90 -22.69
N PHE A 290 10.27 1.43 -22.45
CA PHE A 290 10.59 0.52 -21.37
C PHE A 290 10.21 1.07 -19.99
N THR A 291 10.53 2.35 -19.73
CA THR A 291 10.25 3.00 -18.44
C THR A 291 8.75 3.06 -18.17
N THR A 292 7.98 3.50 -19.17
CA THR A 292 6.50 3.58 -19.08
C THR A 292 5.88 2.20 -18.92
N SER A 293 6.36 1.18 -19.67
CA SER A 293 5.81 -0.18 -19.59
C SER A 293 6.06 -0.83 -18.23
N ILE A 294 7.29 -0.75 -17.72
CA ILE A 294 7.66 -1.34 -16.41
C ILE A 294 6.98 -0.58 -15.26
N SER A 295 7.06 0.74 -15.25
CA SER A 295 6.47 1.52 -14.17
C SER A 295 4.93 1.51 -14.21
N GLY A 296 4.34 1.49 -15.41
CA GLY A 296 2.91 1.30 -15.60
C GLY A 296 2.42 -0.04 -15.04
N ALA A 297 3.14 -1.13 -15.29
CA ALA A 297 2.84 -2.43 -14.71
C ALA A 297 2.98 -2.40 -13.19
N ALA A 298 4.08 -1.83 -12.66
CA ALA A 298 4.31 -1.72 -11.22
C ALA A 298 3.21 -0.90 -10.51
N THR A 299 2.89 0.29 -11.04
CA THR A 299 1.87 1.15 -10.44
C THR A 299 0.47 0.54 -10.53
N SER A 300 0.15 -0.20 -11.59
CA SER A 300 -1.17 -0.83 -11.72
C SER A 300 -1.35 -1.97 -10.73
N ILE A 301 -0.42 -2.94 -10.66
CA ILE A 301 -0.55 -4.09 -9.76
C ILE A 301 -0.41 -3.69 -8.28
N SER A 302 0.35 -2.64 -7.98
CA SER A 302 0.51 -2.10 -6.62
C SER A 302 -0.54 -1.06 -6.27
N ASN A 303 -1.33 -0.58 -7.25
CA ASN A 303 -2.34 0.49 -7.10
C ASN A 303 -1.74 1.79 -6.50
N VAL A 304 -0.58 2.22 -6.97
CA VAL A 304 0.11 3.43 -6.47
C VAL A 304 -0.45 4.72 -7.07
N GLY A 305 -0.60 4.75 -8.40
CA GLY A 305 -1.11 5.89 -9.16
C GLY A 305 -0.10 6.42 -10.17
N PRO A 306 0.87 7.27 -9.80
CA PRO A 306 1.89 7.71 -10.75
C PRO A 306 2.81 6.57 -11.16
N GLY A 307 3.19 6.55 -12.45
CA GLY A 307 4.29 5.75 -12.95
C GLY A 307 5.60 6.53 -12.91
N LEU A 308 6.50 6.24 -13.85
CA LEU A 308 7.77 6.93 -14.07
C LEU A 308 7.87 7.32 -15.54
N GLY A 309 8.66 8.37 -15.82
CA GLY A 309 8.87 8.88 -17.18
C GLY A 309 7.84 9.93 -17.60
N GLU A 310 8.02 10.46 -18.81
CA GLU A 310 7.29 11.64 -19.28
C GLU A 310 5.78 11.43 -19.42
N LEU A 311 5.35 10.21 -19.81
CA LEU A 311 3.93 9.94 -20.12
C LEU A 311 3.08 9.77 -18.86
N ILE A 312 3.50 8.90 -17.93
CA ILE A 312 2.71 8.48 -16.76
C ILE A 312 3.41 8.81 -15.42
N GLY A 313 4.51 9.56 -15.47
CA GLY A 313 5.26 9.98 -14.30
C GLY A 313 4.48 10.98 -13.42
N PRO A 314 5.16 11.58 -12.45
CA PRO A 314 4.55 12.46 -11.44
C PRO A 314 3.72 13.61 -12.00
N ASN A 315 4.14 14.18 -13.14
CA ASN A 315 3.43 15.27 -13.85
C ASN A 315 2.63 14.76 -15.05
N GLY A 316 2.70 13.48 -15.34
CA GLY A 316 2.01 12.85 -16.46
C GLY A 316 0.59 12.41 -16.14
N ASN A 317 -0.10 11.86 -17.14
CA ASN A 317 -1.39 11.23 -16.95
C ASN A 317 -1.63 10.12 -17.97
N PHE A 318 -2.56 9.23 -17.65
CA PHE A 318 -2.86 8.05 -18.47
C PHE A 318 -3.73 8.33 -19.71
N SER A 319 -4.12 9.59 -19.97
CA SER A 319 -5.04 9.92 -21.06
C SER A 319 -4.45 9.63 -22.44
N GLN A 320 -3.14 9.83 -22.59
CA GLN A 320 -2.42 9.67 -23.85
C GLN A 320 -2.09 8.21 -24.19
N LEU A 321 -2.28 7.27 -23.27
CA LEU A 321 -2.01 5.86 -23.51
C LEU A 321 -3.00 5.27 -24.52
N PRO A 322 -2.60 4.26 -25.33
CA PRO A 322 -3.50 3.47 -26.15
C PRO A 322 -4.63 2.85 -25.31
N ASP A 323 -5.81 2.68 -25.89
CA ASP A 323 -6.97 2.16 -25.16
C ASP A 323 -6.74 0.72 -24.67
N PHE A 324 -6.04 -0.11 -25.45
CA PHE A 324 -5.66 -1.44 -25.00
C PHE A 324 -4.81 -1.39 -23.74
N SER A 325 -3.84 -0.48 -23.67
CA SER A 325 -3.01 -0.29 -22.48
C SER A 325 -3.82 0.12 -21.26
N LYS A 326 -4.83 0.98 -21.43
CA LYS A 326 -5.75 1.39 -20.35
C LYS A 326 -6.54 0.20 -19.80
N TRP A 327 -7.01 -0.70 -20.68
CA TRP A 327 -7.69 -1.93 -20.26
C TRP A 327 -6.76 -2.89 -19.50
N VAL A 328 -5.54 -3.09 -20.00
CA VAL A 328 -4.52 -3.93 -19.34
C VAL A 328 -4.20 -3.38 -17.93
N LEU A 329 -3.97 -2.07 -17.82
CA LEU A 329 -3.72 -1.41 -16.52
C LEU A 329 -4.93 -1.54 -15.59
N SER A 330 -6.16 -1.34 -16.08
CA SER A 330 -7.38 -1.48 -15.29
C SER A 330 -7.52 -2.90 -14.73
N PHE A 331 -7.24 -3.92 -15.54
CA PHE A 331 -7.22 -5.31 -15.09
C PHE A 331 -6.12 -5.56 -14.04
N GLY A 332 -4.92 -5.00 -14.25
CA GLY A 332 -3.84 -5.03 -13.28
C GLY A 332 -4.22 -4.44 -11.92
N MET A 333 -4.91 -3.29 -11.92
CA MET A 333 -5.42 -2.64 -10.69
C MET A 333 -6.42 -3.54 -9.94
N ILE A 334 -7.35 -4.20 -10.65
CA ILE A 334 -8.30 -5.13 -10.04
C ILE A 334 -7.58 -6.32 -9.39
N LEU A 335 -6.61 -6.91 -10.10
CA LEU A 335 -5.79 -8.02 -9.59
C LEU A 335 -5.03 -7.62 -8.32
N GLY A 336 -4.41 -6.45 -8.34
CA GLY A 336 -3.64 -5.94 -7.19
C GLY A 336 -4.50 -5.59 -5.99
N ARG A 337 -5.72 -5.09 -6.22
CA ARG A 337 -6.63 -4.63 -5.15
C ARG A 337 -7.32 -5.77 -4.42
N LEU A 338 -7.82 -6.79 -5.16
CA LEU A 338 -8.66 -7.85 -4.60
C LEU A 338 -7.87 -9.10 -4.18
N GLU A 339 -6.54 -9.00 -4.06
CA GLU A 339 -5.66 -10.15 -3.83
C GLU A 339 -5.68 -11.15 -5.00
N LEU A 340 -4.55 -11.38 -5.63
CA LEU A 340 -4.41 -12.12 -6.89
C LEU A 340 -5.15 -13.45 -6.93
N PHE A 341 -5.07 -14.24 -5.84
CA PHE A 341 -5.70 -15.56 -5.79
C PHE A 341 -7.22 -15.51 -5.85
N ALA A 342 -7.84 -14.49 -5.23
CA ALA A 342 -9.30 -14.38 -5.21
C ALA A 342 -9.90 -14.19 -6.60
N ILE A 343 -9.17 -13.47 -7.47
CA ILE A 343 -9.61 -13.25 -8.86
C ILE A 343 -9.23 -14.43 -9.74
N LEU A 344 -8.02 -14.97 -9.61
CA LEU A 344 -7.55 -16.05 -10.49
C LEU A 344 -8.34 -17.34 -10.31
N VAL A 345 -8.85 -17.61 -9.12
CA VAL A 345 -9.75 -18.75 -8.88
C VAL A 345 -10.99 -18.69 -9.76
N LEU A 346 -11.50 -17.50 -10.10
CA LEU A 346 -12.67 -17.35 -10.98
C LEU A 346 -12.42 -17.82 -12.42
N PHE A 347 -11.17 -17.88 -12.85
CA PHE A 347 -10.78 -18.38 -14.19
C PHE A 347 -10.57 -19.90 -14.21
N LEU A 348 -10.64 -20.59 -13.07
CA LEU A 348 -10.52 -22.03 -13.02
C LEU A 348 -11.88 -22.69 -13.29
N PRO A 349 -12.01 -23.57 -14.31
CA PRO A 349 -13.28 -24.26 -14.61
C PRO A 349 -13.84 -25.02 -13.41
N SER A 350 -12.97 -25.59 -12.58
CA SER A 350 -13.36 -26.34 -11.37
C SER A 350 -14.07 -25.48 -10.31
N PHE A 351 -13.92 -24.15 -10.35
CA PHE A 351 -14.65 -23.25 -9.45
C PHE A 351 -16.16 -23.23 -9.75
N TRP A 352 -16.51 -23.32 -11.02
CA TRP A 352 -17.90 -23.23 -11.51
C TRP A 352 -18.62 -24.59 -11.58
N GLN A 353 -17.89 -25.69 -11.35
CA GLN A 353 -18.41 -27.07 -11.42
C GLN A 353 -18.82 -27.61 -10.05
N ARG A 354 -18.90 -26.78 -9.01
CA ARG A 354 -19.34 -27.16 -7.65
C ARG A 354 -20.82 -26.93 -7.44
#